data_25ede30f1d4af2996d77f6bc36d608f9
#
_entry.id   25ede30f1d4af2996d77f6bc36d608f9
#
_cell.length_a   1.000
_cell.length_b   1.000
_cell.length_c   1.000
_cell.angle_alpha   90.00
_cell.angle_beta   90.00
_cell.angle_gamma   90.00
#
_symmetry.space_group_name_H-M   'P 1'
#
loop_
_entity.id
_entity.type
_entity.pdbx_description
1 polymer ?
#
loop_
_entity_poly.entity_id
_entity_poly.type
_entity_poly.pdbx_seq_one_letter_code
_entity_poly.pdbx_strand_id
1 'polypeptide(L)'
;GYSGSALNNMINKHATGSSKMNNTGTNFVNRQNSYGTNALIMASVGAIESGWGSSSIAQSKNNLFGLNAVDSSPGESADTYKSVDACIQTFSETYLSKRYLRAGWSFYHGGFLGDKASGMNVSYASDPYWGEKIANIAWQLDNENGQKDRYKYTIGIKDTINTKYNVVNVRKEANTASNVLYTTTSSSGRSVSNYAVLIKGSSGSFYQIQSDPVLNSGRTAINSSSGAYNFSNMYAYISKDYVTVVSGKVSGGGDTQTPSSSEGITYSVHAQTYGWMGDKQDGAMAGTEGEARRLEAVKIKLRDPSVSGSVKYRSHIQSIGWTDWKSDGAMSGTEGQAKRMEAIQIQLTGKMAEKYDIYYRVHCQTYGWLDWAKNGETAGTTDGAKRMEALEIRLVKKGGAAPGETMRTYVQPLLQYQTHVQTYGWQEMAEGGVKAGTEGQAKRMEALKLSLVNQKYSGNIEYKVHVQTYGWMNTMRNGALAGTTGQAKRMEAIQIQLTGQMAKQYDIYYRVHSQSYGWLGWAKNGQSAGTEGLAKRMEAIQIVL
;
A
#
# COMPACT_ATOMS: atom_id res chain seq x y z
N GLY A 1 18.11 -5.56 -2.10
CA GLY A 1 18.77 -4.48 -1.41
C GLY A 1 19.74 -3.70 -2.25
N TYR A 2 20.17 -2.64 -1.68
CA TYR A 2 21.14 -1.72 -2.24
C TYR A 2 22.57 -2.17 -1.93
N SER A 3 23.52 -1.84 -2.81
CA SER A 3 24.95 -1.92 -2.49
C SER A 3 25.33 -0.80 -1.51
N GLY A 4 26.48 -0.95 -0.83
CA GLY A 4 26.98 0.09 0.09
C GLY A 4 27.15 1.45 -0.59
N SER A 5 27.68 1.46 -1.82
CA SER A 5 27.87 2.70 -2.61
C SER A 5 26.53 3.32 -3.02
N ALA A 6 25.54 2.51 -3.39
CA ALA A 6 24.21 3.02 -3.71
C ALA A 6 23.54 3.64 -2.48
N LEU A 7 23.61 2.97 -1.33
CA LEU A 7 23.05 3.50 -0.08
C LEU A 7 23.82 4.74 0.43
N ASN A 8 25.14 4.83 0.21
CA ASN A 8 25.89 6.07 0.44
C ASN A 8 25.33 7.23 -0.37
N ASN A 9 25.08 7.03 -1.67
CA ASN A 9 24.54 8.08 -2.53
C ASN A 9 23.14 8.53 -2.09
N MET A 10 22.31 7.59 -1.64
CA MET A 10 20.97 7.88 -1.11
C MET A 10 21.05 8.73 0.16
N ILE A 11 21.87 8.31 1.13
CA ILE A 11 22.04 9.01 2.40
C ILE A 11 22.63 10.40 2.17
N ASN A 12 23.67 10.53 1.35
CA ASN A 12 24.38 11.78 1.11
C ASN A 12 23.52 12.87 0.42
N LYS A 13 22.42 12.50 -0.24
CA LYS A 13 21.46 13.47 -0.79
C LYS A 13 20.69 14.19 0.31
N HIS A 14 20.47 13.54 1.44
CA HIS A 14 19.65 14.04 2.55
C HIS A 14 20.50 14.49 3.75
N ALA A 15 21.62 13.84 3.97
CA ALA A 15 22.58 14.16 5.02
C ALA A 15 23.51 15.29 4.56
N THR A 16 23.25 16.52 4.97
CA THR A 16 23.98 17.71 4.52
C THR A 16 25.07 18.16 5.47
N GLY A 17 26.06 18.89 4.96
CA GLY A 17 27.13 19.50 5.78
C GLY A 17 28.00 18.46 6.48
N SER A 18 28.27 18.67 7.77
CA SER A 18 29.10 17.81 8.63
C SER A 18 28.35 16.61 9.22
N SER A 19 27.28 16.16 8.57
CA SER A 19 26.48 15.04 9.05
C SER A 19 27.30 13.79 9.33
N LYS A 20 27.08 13.17 10.47
CA LYS A 20 27.69 11.89 10.86
C LYS A 20 27.12 10.69 10.06
N MET A 21 26.04 10.87 9.31
CA MET A 21 25.53 9.86 8.39
C MET A 21 26.19 9.86 7.01
N ASN A 22 26.94 10.89 6.64
CA ASN A 22 27.64 10.93 5.36
C ASN A 22 28.52 9.69 5.17
N ASN A 23 28.40 9.04 4.02
CA ASN A 23 29.17 7.85 3.59
C ASN A 23 29.01 6.61 4.50
N THR A 24 27.93 6.51 5.28
CA THR A 24 27.68 5.37 6.16
C THR A 24 26.93 4.20 5.51
N GLY A 25 26.47 4.34 4.28
CA GLY A 25 25.67 3.30 3.59
C GLY A 25 26.42 1.96 3.49
N THR A 26 27.75 1.98 3.27
CA THR A 26 28.56 0.75 3.28
C THR A 26 28.56 0.08 4.66
N ASN A 27 28.63 0.86 5.73
CA ASN A 27 28.56 0.33 7.10
C ASN A 27 27.22 -0.37 7.35
N PHE A 28 26.11 0.25 7.00
CA PHE A 28 24.77 -0.36 7.11
C PHE A 28 24.66 -1.68 6.35
N VAL A 29 25.15 -1.73 5.09
CA VAL A 29 25.11 -2.96 4.29
C VAL A 29 26.00 -4.05 4.86
N ASN A 30 27.20 -3.70 5.37
CA ASN A 30 28.08 -4.66 6.04
C ASN A 30 27.38 -5.27 7.28
N ARG A 31 26.71 -4.44 8.08
CA ARG A 31 26.00 -4.92 9.28
C ARG A 31 24.75 -5.72 8.94
N GLN A 32 24.03 -5.37 7.86
CA GLN A 32 22.98 -6.23 7.31
C GLN A 32 23.51 -7.64 7.00
N ASN A 33 24.63 -7.73 6.30
CA ASN A 33 25.21 -9.01 5.92
C ASN A 33 25.70 -9.84 7.11
N SER A 34 26.15 -9.18 8.19
CA SER A 34 26.66 -9.83 9.39
C SER A 34 25.55 -10.26 10.36
N TYR A 35 24.45 -9.49 10.45
CA TYR A 35 23.45 -9.62 11.52
C TYR A 35 22.01 -9.79 11.06
N GLY A 36 21.76 -9.85 9.74
CA GLY A 36 20.43 -10.13 9.17
C GLY A 36 19.44 -8.97 9.20
N THR A 37 19.88 -7.77 9.57
CA THR A 37 19.05 -6.57 9.69
C THR A 37 19.01 -5.77 8.39
N ASN A 38 17.86 -5.23 7.97
CA ASN A 38 17.74 -4.51 6.69
C ASN A 38 18.49 -3.16 6.75
N ALA A 39 19.45 -2.96 5.83
CA ALA A 39 20.30 -1.77 5.79
C ALA A 39 19.52 -0.48 5.54
N LEU A 40 18.52 -0.49 4.66
CA LEU A 40 17.68 0.66 4.34
C LEU A 40 16.83 1.07 5.56
N ILE A 41 16.24 0.10 6.24
CA ILE A 41 15.47 0.35 7.48
C ILE A 41 16.37 0.89 8.58
N MET A 42 17.55 0.30 8.80
CA MET A 42 18.50 0.82 9.81
C MET A 42 18.93 2.26 9.51
N ALA A 43 19.22 2.58 8.24
CA ALA A 43 19.56 3.94 7.85
C ALA A 43 18.39 4.91 8.08
N SER A 44 17.14 4.47 7.84
CA SER A 44 15.94 5.27 8.09
C SER A 44 15.70 5.51 9.58
N VAL A 45 15.98 4.53 10.43
CA VAL A 45 15.97 4.73 11.90
C VAL A 45 17.01 5.77 12.29
N GLY A 46 18.27 5.62 11.82
CA GLY A 46 19.33 6.58 12.11
C GLY A 46 19.01 8.00 11.62
N ALA A 47 18.34 8.13 10.48
CA ALA A 47 17.91 9.42 9.95
C ALA A 47 16.92 10.13 10.87
N ILE A 48 15.92 9.43 11.40
CA ILE A 48 14.93 9.99 12.33
C ILE A 48 15.57 10.29 13.69
N GLU A 49 16.24 9.32 14.29
CA GLU A 49 16.76 9.42 15.65
C GLU A 49 17.87 10.50 15.78
N SER A 50 18.64 10.72 14.72
CA SER A 50 19.74 11.69 14.74
C SER A 50 19.51 12.96 13.93
N GLY A 51 18.31 13.16 13.34
CA GLY A 51 18.08 14.25 12.40
C GLY A 51 19.09 14.21 11.24
N TRP A 52 19.17 13.06 10.56
CA TRP A 52 20.15 12.80 9.50
C TRP A 52 21.61 12.99 9.97
N GLY A 53 21.93 12.57 11.19
CA GLY A 53 23.28 12.65 11.75
C GLY A 53 23.72 14.04 12.19
N SER A 54 22.81 15.01 12.29
CA SER A 54 23.10 16.39 12.67
C SER A 54 22.88 16.70 14.16
N SER A 55 22.20 15.83 14.90
CA SER A 55 21.93 16.03 16.33
C SER A 55 23.21 16.16 17.17
N SER A 56 23.15 16.88 18.28
CA SER A 56 24.31 17.06 19.19
C SER A 56 24.87 15.73 19.69
N ILE A 57 24.01 14.76 19.98
CA ILE A 57 24.41 13.40 20.40
C ILE A 57 25.15 12.69 19.26
N ALA A 58 24.63 12.74 18.03
CA ALA A 58 25.31 12.16 16.89
C ALA A 58 26.70 12.80 16.65
N GLN A 59 26.78 14.13 16.74
CA GLN A 59 28.01 14.87 16.49
C GLN A 59 29.08 14.63 17.55
N SER A 60 28.73 14.69 18.85
CA SER A 60 29.68 14.60 19.94
C SER A 60 30.00 13.16 20.38
N LYS A 61 29.06 12.22 20.20
CA LYS A 61 29.15 10.85 20.70
C LYS A 61 29.16 9.76 19.63
N ASN A 62 29.12 10.11 18.33
CA ASN A 62 28.94 9.16 17.21
C ASN A 62 27.72 8.23 17.38
N ASN A 63 26.68 8.68 18.08
CA ASN A 63 25.51 7.89 18.42
C ASN A 63 24.32 8.31 17.55
N LEU A 64 24.08 7.54 16.47
CA LEU A 64 23.03 7.81 15.48
C LEU A 64 21.63 7.41 15.95
N PHE A 65 21.50 6.61 16.99
CA PHE A 65 20.22 6.01 17.38
C PHE A 65 19.76 6.48 18.76
N GLY A 66 20.43 7.45 19.36
CA GLY A 66 20.10 7.89 20.72
C GLY A 66 20.22 6.79 21.78
N LEU A 67 21.10 5.79 21.56
CA LEU A 67 21.19 4.63 22.45
C LEU A 67 21.55 5.05 23.88
N ASN A 68 20.73 4.56 24.83
CA ASN A 68 20.79 4.88 26.26
C ASN A 68 20.60 6.38 26.62
N ALA A 69 20.09 7.20 25.70
CA ALA A 69 19.62 8.54 26.03
C ALA A 69 18.36 8.46 26.91
N VAL A 70 18.33 9.13 28.04
CA VAL A 70 17.13 9.25 28.89
C VAL A 70 16.56 10.66 28.81
N ASP A 71 15.25 10.79 28.85
CA ASP A 71 14.54 12.05 28.63
C ASP A 71 14.97 13.19 29.55
N SER A 72 15.38 12.85 30.79
CA SER A 72 15.81 13.84 31.78
C SER A 72 17.21 14.43 31.55
N SER A 73 18.10 13.70 30.84
CA SER A 73 19.47 14.13 30.54
C SER A 73 20.05 13.42 29.31
N PRO A 74 19.43 13.61 28.13
CA PRO A 74 19.76 12.81 26.95
C PRO A 74 21.20 12.99 26.48
N GLY A 75 21.76 14.19 26.62
CA GLY A 75 23.13 14.49 26.26
C GLY A 75 24.20 13.84 27.20
N GLU A 76 23.87 13.62 28.44
CA GLU A 76 24.79 13.01 29.43
C GLU A 76 24.71 11.48 29.41
N SER A 77 23.49 10.94 29.39
CA SER A 77 23.21 9.50 29.48
C SER A 77 23.51 8.70 28.23
N ALA A 78 23.37 9.32 27.03
CA ALA A 78 23.61 8.63 25.78
C ALA A 78 25.00 8.01 25.67
N ASP A 79 25.09 6.79 25.14
CA ASP A 79 26.34 6.10 24.89
C ASP A 79 27.27 6.87 23.96
N THR A 80 28.57 6.78 24.20
CA THR A 80 29.61 7.30 23.31
C THR A 80 30.29 6.15 22.59
N TYR A 81 30.39 6.27 21.24
CA TYR A 81 31.05 5.27 20.40
C TYR A 81 32.36 5.78 19.82
N LYS A 82 33.34 4.86 19.66
CA LYS A 82 34.63 5.17 19.02
C LYS A 82 34.49 5.64 17.57
N SER A 83 33.42 5.22 16.89
CA SER A 83 33.08 5.61 15.53
C SER A 83 31.59 5.40 15.27
N VAL A 84 31.05 6.03 14.22
CA VAL A 84 29.68 5.79 13.74
C VAL A 84 29.48 4.33 13.34
N ASP A 85 30.47 3.67 12.72
CA ASP A 85 30.38 2.24 12.39
C ASP A 85 30.22 1.36 13.65
N ALA A 86 30.93 1.68 14.75
CA ALA A 86 30.75 0.96 16.01
C ALA A 86 29.35 1.13 16.60
N CYS A 87 28.75 2.31 16.45
CA CYS A 87 27.36 2.56 16.82
C CYS A 87 26.39 1.73 15.96
N ILE A 88 26.55 1.73 14.63
CA ILE A 88 25.74 0.94 13.70
C ILE A 88 25.88 -0.56 14.01
N GLN A 89 27.08 -1.03 14.33
CA GLN A 89 27.30 -2.42 14.75
C GLN A 89 26.53 -2.74 16.03
N THR A 90 26.66 -1.93 17.07
CA THR A 90 25.96 -2.15 18.35
C THR A 90 24.45 -2.17 18.15
N PHE A 91 23.92 -1.24 17.35
CA PHE A 91 22.49 -1.22 17.02
C PHE A 91 22.06 -2.49 16.31
N SER A 92 22.76 -2.88 15.25
CA SER A 92 22.42 -4.06 14.44
C SER A 92 22.56 -5.37 15.24
N GLU A 93 23.68 -5.58 15.94
CA GLU A 93 23.97 -6.81 16.67
C GLU A 93 23.19 -6.90 17.97
N THR A 94 23.37 -5.88 18.84
CA THR A 94 22.90 -5.96 20.23
C THR A 94 21.42 -5.60 20.34
N TYR A 95 21.01 -4.48 19.72
CA TYR A 95 19.62 -4.02 19.84
C TYR A 95 18.68 -4.76 18.89
N LEU A 96 19.04 -4.95 17.64
CA LEU A 96 18.16 -5.65 16.70
C LEU A 96 18.30 -7.17 16.83
N SER A 97 19.41 -7.76 16.41
CA SER A 97 19.56 -9.21 16.28
C SER A 97 19.41 -9.97 17.60
N LYS A 98 20.06 -9.52 18.67
CA LYS A 98 20.02 -10.17 19.99
C LYS A 98 18.80 -9.80 20.85
N ARG A 99 18.06 -8.75 20.49
CA ARG A 99 16.93 -8.24 21.29
C ARG A 99 15.64 -8.18 20.48
N TYR A 100 15.37 -7.09 19.74
CA TYR A 100 14.07 -6.82 19.11
C TYR A 100 13.64 -7.87 18.06
N LEU A 101 14.57 -8.56 17.42
CA LEU A 101 14.28 -9.64 16.47
C LEU A 101 14.29 -11.03 17.12
N ARG A 102 14.61 -11.14 18.40
CA ARG A 102 14.74 -12.42 19.12
C ARG A 102 13.47 -12.78 19.86
N ALA A 103 12.72 -13.76 19.37
CA ALA A 103 11.61 -14.34 20.10
C ALA A 103 12.08 -14.81 21.50
N GLY A 104 11.30 -14.48 22.53
CA GLY A 104 11.62 -14.74 23.93
C GLY A 104 12.46 -13.66 24.63
N TRP A 105 12.90 -12.58 23.96
CA TRP A 105 13.44 -11.42 24.64
C TRP A 105 12.32 -10.61 25.31
N SER A 106 12.59 -10.02 26.49
CA SER A 106 11.56 -9.42 27.37
C SER A 106 10.65 -8.36 26.72
N PHE A 107 11.12 -7.66 25.68
CA PHE A 107 10.35 -6.65 24.95
C PHE A 107 10.07 -7.04 23.50
N TYR A 108 10.15 -8.34 23.18
CA TYR A 108 9.83 -8.83 21.85
C TYR A 108 8.31 -8.83 21.62
N HIS A 109 7.88 -8.19 20.53
CA HIS A 109 6.50 -8.12 20.06
C HIS A 109 6.35 -8.40 18.56
N GLY A 110 7.34 -9.08 17.95
CA GLY A 110 7.46 -9.38 16.52
C GLY A 110 8.64 -8.65 15.88
N GLY A 111 9.30 -9.30 14.92
CA GLY A 111 10.54 -8.84 14.28
C GLY A 111 10.31 -7.85 13.12
N PHE A 112 9.40 -6.90 13.25
CA PHE A 112 9.05 -5.88 12.24
C PHE A 112 8.83 -4.51 12.92
N LEU A 113 8.75 -3.44 12.14
CA LEU A 113 8.62 -2.06 12.68
C LEU A 113 7.37 -1.92 13.56
N GLY A 114 6.20 -2.27 13.01
CA GLY A 114 4.93 -2.29 13.73
C GLY A 114 4.42 -0.93 14.20
N ASP A 115 3.46 -1.01 15.13
CA ASP A 115 2.76 0.10 15.79
C ASP A 115 2.68 -0.14 17.31
N LYS A 116 1.72 0.44 18.02
CA LYS A 116 1.53 0.18 19.46
C LYS A 116 0.84 -1.14 19.79
N ALA A 117 0.31 -1.86 18.79
CA ALA A 117 -0.30 -3.18 19.00
C ALA A 117 0.70 -4.33 18.79
N SER A 118 1.67 -4.18 17.89
CA SER A 118 2.62 -5.23 17.55
C SER A 118 3.88 -4.67 16.88
N GLY A 119 4.96 -5.46 16.85
CA GLY A 119 6.25 -5.07 16.30
C GLY A 119 7.14 -4.32 17.29
N MET A 120 8.24 -3.81 16.80
CA MET A 120 9.25 -3.11 17.61
C MET A 120 8.69 -1.87 18.31
N ASN A 121 7.79 -1.13 17.63
CA ASN A 121 7.26 0.12 18.17
C ASN A 121 6.42 -0.04 19.45
N VAL A 122 5.99 -1.24 19.79
CA VAL A 122 5.34 -1.48 21.09
C VAL A 122 6.24 -1.02 22.25
N SER A 123 7.55 -1.27 22.15
CA SER A 123 8.52 -1.03 23.24
C SER A 123 9.71 -0.15 22.86
N TYR A 124 9.92 0.15 21.57
CA TYR A 124 11.10 0.91 21.12
C TYR A 124 10.97 2.41 21.35
N ALA A 125 9.85 3.01 20.98
CA ALA A 125 9.63 4.45 21.10
C ALA A 125 8.29 4.75 21.77
N SER A 126 8.16 5.92 22.39
CA SER A 126 6.89 6.43 22.92
C SER A 126 5.93 6.89 21.82
N ASP A 127 6.47 7.37 20.70
CA ASP A 127 5.72 7.83 19.54
C ASP A 127 4.90 6.70 18.91
N PRO A 128 3.56 6.78 18.86
CA PRO A 128 2.72 5.73 18.27
C PRO A 128 2.94 5.54 16.77
N TYR A 129 3.42 6.55 16.08
CA TYR A 129 3.67 6.56 14.63
C TYR A 129 5.14 6.35 14.26
N TRP A 130 5.98 5.93 15.19
CA TRP A 130 7.42 5.76 14.95
C TRP A 130 7.67 4.77 13.78
N GLY A 131 6.97 3.62 13.77
CA GLY A 131 7.12 2.62 12.73
C GLY A 131 6.79 3.14 11.34
N GLU A 132 5.67 3.87 11.22
CA GLU A 132 5.22 4.48 9.97
C GLU A 132 6.17 5.59 9.49
N LYS A 133 6.71 6.38 10.39
CA LYS A 133 7.71 7.42 10.05
C LYS A 133 8.98 6.81 9.49
N ILE A 134 9.49 5.73 10.09
CA ILE A 134 10.64 4.99 9.59
C ILE A 134 10.34 4.40 8.20
N ALA A 135 9.18 3.74 8.06
CA ALA A 135 8.75 3.16 6.80
C ALA A 135 8.61 4.21 5.69
N ASN A 136 8.13 5.42 6.02
CA ASN A 136 8.01 6.52 5.08
C ASN A 136 9.38 7.00 4.57
N ILE A 137 10.38 7.14 5.44
CA ILE A 137 11.74 7.50 4.99
C ILE A 137 12.32 6.39 4.11
N ALA A 138 12.20 5.13 4.52
CA ALA A 138 12.66 4.00 3.72
C ALA A 138 11.99 3.98 2.33
N TRP A 139 10.68 4.25 2.29
CA TRP A 139 9.93 4.33 1.05
C TRP A 139 10.39 5.49 0.15
N GLN A 140 10.62 6.69 0.72
CA GLN A 140 11.12 7.85 -0.03
C GLN A 140 12.48 7.55 -0.66
N LEU A 141 13.42 7.05 0.14
CA LEU A 141 14.76 6.69 -0.33
C LEU A 141 14.72 5.63 -1.44
N ASP A 142 13.90 4.59 -1.27
CA ASP A 142 13.74 3.54 -2.28
C ASP A 142 13.08 4.06 -3.56
N ASN A 143 12.04 4.90 -3.43
CA ASN A 143 11.32 5.49 -4.55
C ASN A 143 12.21 6.41 -5.41
N GLU A 144 13.07 7.21 -4.78
CA GLU A 144 14.03 8.08 -5.48
C GLU A 144 15.15 7.32 -6.20
N ASN A 145 15.35 6.04 -5.89
CA ASN A 145 16.49 5.24 -6.36
C ASN A 145 16.10 3.96 -7.11
N GLY A 146 14.92 3.95 -7.74
CA GLY A 146 14.49 2.92 -8.67
C GLY A 146 13.80 1.72 -8.00
N GLN A 147 13.29 1.87 -6.79
CA GLN A 147 12.39 0.92 -6.09
C GLN A 147 12.96 -0.51 -5.97
N LYS A 148 14.25 -0.63 -5.66
CA LYS A 148 14.96 -1.91 -5.65
C LYS A 148 14.62 -2.80 -4.46
N ASP A 149 14.11 -2.25 -3.36
CA ASP A 149 13.70 -2.98 -2.15
C ASP A 149 12.20 -3.20 -2.05
N ARG A 150 11.39 -2.31 -2.58
CA ARG A 150 9.94 -2.23 -2.37
C ARG A 150 9.18 -3.53 -2.65
N TYR A 151 9.48 -4.21 -3.73
CA TYR A 151 8.81 -5.47 -4.12
C TYR A 151 9.78 -6.65 -4.23
N LYS A 152 10.96 -6.50 -3.66
CA LYS A 152 11.99 -7.53 -3.73
C LYS A 152 11.65 -8.77 -2.90
N TYR A 153 10.95 -8.56 -1.79
CA TYR A 153 10.70 -9.60 -0.81
C TYR A 153 9.24 -10.07 -0.88
N THR A 154 9.05 -11.37 -0.63
CA THR A 154 7.72 -11.92 -0.43
C THR A 154 7.39 -11.86 1.05
N ILE A 155 6.35 -11.12 1.40
CA ILE A 155 5.92 -10.89 2.77
C ILE A 155 4.59 -11.59 2.99
N GLY A 156 4.51 -12.36 4.05
CA GLY A 156 3.26 -12.91 4.57
C GLY A 156 2.90 -12.29 5.91
N ILE A 157 1.62 -12.18 6.20
CA ILE A 157 1.08 -11.73 7.48
C ILE A 157 0.26 -12.86 8.08
N LYS A 158 0.60 -13.25 9.32
CA LYS A 158 -0.27 -14.05 10.16
C LYS A 158 -1.33 -13.11 10.72
N ASP A 159 -2.54 -13.37 10.61
CA ASP A 159 -3.70 -12.63 11.08
C ASP A 159 -4.59 -12.11 9.96
N THR A 160 -5.09 -13.04 9.18
CA THR A 160 -6.39 -12.86 8.57
C THR A 160 -7.45 -12.82 9.69
N ILE A 161 -8.61 -12.26 9.41
CA ILE A 161 -9.71 -12.04 10.37
C ILE A 161 -9.98 -13.26 11.29
N ASN A 162 -9.76 -14.48 10.79
CA ASN A 162 -10.02 -15.73 11.52
C ASN A 162 -8.80 -16.29 12.31
N THR A 163 -7.60 -15.71 12.18
CA THR A 163 -6.37 -16.25 12.78
C THR A 163 -5.66 -15.29 13.73
N LYS A 164 -6.21 -14.10 13.93
CA LYS A 164 -5.56 -12.99 14.67
C LYS A 164 -5.21 -13.34 16.14
N TYR A 165 -5.89 -14.29 16.75
CA TYR A 165 -5.61 -14.73 18.13
C TYR A 165 -4.85 -16.04 18.20
N ASN A 166 -4.49 -16.64 17.07
CA ASN A 166 -3.83 -17.92 17.06
C ASN A 166 -2.33 -17.77 17.34
N VAL A 167 -1.83 -18.60 18.23
CA VAL A 167 -0.40 -18.83 18.40
C VAL A 167 0.02 -19.86 17.37
N VAL A 168 0.88 -19.47 16.44
CA VAL A 168 1.35 -20.34 15.37
C VAL A 168 2.78 -20.79 15.64
N ASN A 169 3.04 -22.08 15.50
CA ASN A 169 4.34 -22.68 15.65
C ASN A 169 5.22 -22.40 14.42
N VAL A 170 6.41 -21.91 14.64
CA VAL A 170 7.48 -21.81 13.66
C VAL A 170 8.44 -23.00 13.87
N ARG A 171 8.62 -23.82 12.84
CA ARG A 171 9.20 -25.16 12.96
C ARG A 171 10.50 -25.30 12.17
N LYS A 172 11.30 -26.28 12.57
CA LYS A 172 12.55 -26.63 11.89
C LYS A 172 12.31 -27.17 10.47
N GLU A 173 11.32 -28.01 10.29
CA GLU A 173 10.99 -28.65 9.00
C GLU A 173 9.51 -28.48 8.65
N ALA A 174 9.16 -28.69 7.38
CA ALA A 174 7.83 -28.47 6.82
C ALA A 174 6.82 -29.57 7.19
N ASN A 175 6.68 -29.89 8.45
CA ASN A 175 5.68 -30.86 8.94
C ASN A 175 5.29 -30.57 10.40
N THR A 176 4.11 -31.06 10.80
CA THR A 176 3.53 -30.80 12.14
C THR A 176 4.23 -31.54 13.28
N ALA A 177 4.99 -32.60 13.00
CA ALA A 177 5.76 -33.35 13.99
C ALA A 177 7.16 -32.76 14.22
N SER A 178 7.60 -31.82 13.38
CA SER A 178 8.93 -31.21 13.51
C SER A 178 9.06 -30.34 14.75
N ASN A 179 10.27 -30.21 15.27
CA ASN A 179 10.60 -29.33 16.40
C ASN A 179 10.08 -27.90 16.17
N VAL A 180 9.43 -27.36 17.19
CA VAL A 180 9.08 -25.94 17.27
C VAL A 180 10.31 -25.17 17.69
N LEU A 181 10.70 -24.21 16.86
CA LEU A 181 11.84 -23.32 17.13
C LEU A 181 11.42 -22.14 17.99
N TYR A 182 10.28 -21.57 17.67
CA TYR A 182 9.61 -20.49 18.40
C TYR A 182 8.15 -20.40 17.94
N THR A 183 7.41 -19.50 18.57
CA THR A 183 6.00 -19.26 18.25
C THR A 183 5.79 -17.79 17.89
N THR A 184 4.65 -17.48 17.24
CA THR A 184 4.26 -16.10 16.91
C THR A 184 3.69 -15.36 18.15
N THR A 185 4.41 -15.44 19.26
CA THR A 185 4.03 -14.82 20.54
C THR A 185 5.00 -13.71 20.93
N SER A 186 4.49 -12.74 21.68
CA SER A 186 5.31 -11.80 22.44
C SER A 186 6.04 -12.51 23.59
N SER A 187 6.91 -11.79 24.26
CA SER A 187 7.59 -12.26 25.49
C SER A 187 6.65 -12.71 26.60
N SER A 188 5.42 -12.15 26.64
CA SER A 188 4.38 -12.53 27.61
C SER A 188 3.57 -13.76 27.19
N GLY A 189 3.93 -14.43 26.09
CA GLY A 189 3.21 -15.59 25.56
C GLY A 189 1.90 -15.26 24.82
N ARG A 190 1.57 -13.98 24.67
CA ARG A 190 0.37 -13.56 23.92
C ARG A 190 0.63 -13.61 22.41
N SER A 191 -0.38 -14.01 21.65
CA SER A 191 -0.31 -13.94 20.18
C SER A 191 0.00 -12.51 19.73
N VAL A 192 1.02 -12.36 18.88
CA VAL A 192 1.34 -11.09 18.24
C VAL A 192 0.41 -10.90 17.04
N SER A 193 -0.30 -9.78 16.99
CA SER A 193 -1.16 -9.42 15.86
C SER A 193 -0.31 -8.95 14.68
N ASN A 194 -0.82 -9.18 13.46
CA ASN A 194 -0.15 -8.78 12.21
C ASN A 194 1.32 -9.26 12.11
N TYR A 195 1.60 -10.47 12.64
CA TYR A 195 2.95 -11.03 12.63
C TYR A 195 3.45 -11.20 11.21
N ALA A 196 4.39 -10.35 10.80
CA ALA A 196 4.97 -10.36 9.47
C ALA A 196 6.07 -11.43 9.35
N VAL A 197 6.11 -12.13 8.23
CA VAL A 197 7.16 -13.10 7.92
C VAL A 197 7.72 -12.86 6.52
N LEU A 198 9.04 -13.01 6.36
CA LEU A 198 9.69 -12.97 5.06
C LEU A 198 9.70 -14.37 4.48
N ILE A 199 8.94 -14.60 3.40
CA ILE A 199 8.79 -15.89 2.74
C ILE A 199 9.91 -16.07 1.71
N LYS A 200 10.62 -17.20 1.83
CA LYS A 200 11.71 -17.60 0.92
C LYS A 200 11.26 -18.65 -0.10
N GLY A 201 10.22 -19.39 0.24
CA GLY A 201 9.69 -20.47 -0.58
C GLY A 201 8.55 -21.19 0.10
N SER A 202 8.20 -22.38 -0.40
CA SER A 202 7.20 -23.23 0.23
C SER A 202 7.56 -24.72 0.11
N SER A 203 7.03 -25.52 1.04
CA SER A 203 7.17 -26.98 1.05
C SER A 203 5.88 -27.59 1.59
N GLY A 204 5.12 -28.30 0.75
CA GLY A 204 3.80 -28.82 1.11
C GLY A 204 2.87 -27.71 1.65
N SER A 205 2.26 -27.96 2.81
CA SER A 205 1.37 -27.01 3.50
C SER A 205 2.10 -25.93 4.32
N PHE A 206 3.42 -25.75 4.13
CA PHE A 206 4.21 -24.78 4.87
C PHE A 206 4.88 -23.77 3.96
N TYR A 207 5.00 -22.52 4.43
CA TYR A 207 5.94 -21.57 3.89
C TYR A 207 7.31 -21.75 4.53
N GLN A 208 8.37 -21.74 3.73
CA GLN A 208 9.73 -21.53 4.20
C GLN A 208 9.94 -20.05 4.41
N ILE A 209 10.27 -19.66 5.62
CA ILE A 209 10.47 -18.24 5.99
C ILE A 209 11.92 -18.01 6.42
N GLN A 210 12.38 -16.79 6.26
CA GLN A 210 13.58 -16.32 6.94
C GLN A 210 13.27 -16.18 8.43
N SER A 211 14.10 -16.79 9.29
CA SER A 211 13.90 -16.71 10.74
C SER A 211 14.24 -15.31 11.26
N ASP A 212 13.36 -14.68 12.03
CA ASP A 212 13.67 -13.43 12.71
C ASP A 212 14.80 -13.62 13.73
N PRO A 213 14.70 -14.58 14.69
CA PRO A 213 15.80 -14.85 15.60
C PRO A 213 16.93 -15.64 14.94
N VAL A 214 18.15 -15.38 15.42
CA VAL A 214 19.30 -16.22 15.09
C VAL A 214 19.08 -17.64 15.62
N LEU A 215 19.28 -18.63 14.77
CA LEU A 215 19.22 -20.04 15.15
C LEU A 215 20.62 -20.60 15.37
N ASN A 216 20.74 -21.67 16.18
CA ASN A 216 21.97 -22.40 16.28
C ASN A 216 22.31 -23.15 14.96
N SER A 217 23.53 -23.65 14.80
CA SER A 217 24.00 -24.29 13.56
C SER A 217 23.13 -25.46 13.11
N GLY A 218 22.56 -26.22 14.04
CA GLY A 218 21.66 -27.34 13.78
C GLY A 218 20.20 -26.94 13.53
N ARG A 219 19.85 -25.68 13.62
CA ARG A 219 18.47 -25.15 13.57
C ARG A 219 17.54 -25.91 14.53
N THR A 220 17.96 -26.12 15.76
CA THR A 220 17.17 -26.83 16.78
C THR A 220 16.65 -25.90 17.87
N ALA A 221 17.22 -24.71 17.99
CA ALA A 221 16.85 -23.69 18.97
C ALA A 221 17.33 -22.30 18.54
N ILE A 222 16.78 -21.27 19.19
CA ILE A 222 17.28 -19.90 19.10
C ILE A 222 18.67 -19.81 19.75
N ASN A 223 19.60 -19.14 19.08
CA ASN A 223 20.89 -18.80 19.63
C ASN A 223 20.83 -17.39 20.28
N SER A 224 20.70 -17.36 21.60
CA SER A 224 20.60 -16.10 22.34
C SER A 224 21.95 -15.42 22.62
N SER A 225 23.07 -16.13 22.41
CA SER A 225 24.42 -15.64 22.72
C SER A 225 25.07 -14.89 21.54
N SER A 226 24.66 -15.17 20.30
CA SER A 226 25.23 -14.57 19.10
C SER A 226 24.20 -13.80 18.32
N GLY A 227 24.59 -12.62 17.78
CA GLY A 227 23.82 -11.87 16.78
C GLY A 227 24.19 -12.22 15.34
N ALA A 228 25.24 -13.03 15.12
CA ALA A 228 25.72 -13.39 13.80
C ALA A 228 24.67 -14.18 13.00
N TYR A 229 24.38 -13.71 11.78
CA TYR A 229 23.27 -14.20 10.98
C TYR A 229 23.76 -14.84 9.68
N ASN A 230 23.57 -16.12 9.53
CA ASN A 230 23.89 -16.86 8.30
C ASN A 230 22.64 -17.06 7.46
N PHE A 231 22.44 -16.25 6.41
CA PHE A 231 21.26 -16.29 5.55
C PHE A 231 20.97 -17.67 4.93
N SER A 232 21.99 -18.51 4.71
CA SER A 232 21.81 -19.86 4.16
C SER A 232 21.20 -20.82 5.17
N ASN A 233 21.38 -20.57 6.47
CA ASN A 233 20.96 -21.46 7.57
C ASN A 233 19.84 -20.88 8.44
N MET A 234 19.53 -19.56 8.32
CA MET A 234 18.50 -18.93 9.14
C MET A 234 17.14 -19.00 8.43
N TYR A 235 16.59 -20.21 8.34
CA TYR A 235 15.25 -20.42 7.80
C TYR A 235 14.45 -21.36 8.70
N ALA A 236 13.13 -21.24 8.62
CA ALA A 236 12.17 -22.00 9.38
C ALA A 236 10.88 -22.21 8.57
N TYR A 237 9.91 -22.91 9.11
CA TYR A 237 8.66 -23.20 8.43
C TYR A 237 7.45 -22.78 9.28
N ILE A 238 6.47 -22.13 8.62
CA ILE A 238 5.19 -21.75 9.21
C ILE A 238 4.04 -22.28 8.33
N SER A 239 2.93 -22.74 8.94
CA SER A 239 1.79 -23.25 8.17
C SER A 239 1.16 -22.19 7.28
N LYS A 240 0.85 -22.55 6.04
CA LYS A 240 0.14 -21.70 5.07
C LYS A 240 -1.28 -21.34 5.54
N ASP A 241 -1.91 -22.19 6.36
CA ASP A 241 -3.27 -21.97 6.85
C ASP A 241 -3.42 -20.72 7.73
N TYR A 242 -2.29 -20.17 8.22
CA TYR A 242 -2.27 -19.03 9.12
C TYR A 242 -1.59 -17.78 8.56
N VAL A 243 -1.09 -17.83 7.31
CA VAL A 243 -0.30 -16.75 6.73
C VAL A 243 -0.83 -16.37 5.36
N THR A 244 -1.28 -15.14 5.23
CA THR A 244 -1.68 -14.54 3.96
C THR A 244 -0.47 -13.82 3.32
N VAL A 245 -0.15 -14.12 2.07
CA VAL A 245 0.88 -13.40 1.32
C VAL A 245 0.33 -12.02 0.91
N VAL A 246 0.95 -10.95 1.39
CA VAL A 246 0.51 -9.57 1.15
C VAL A 246 1.41 -8.83 0.15
N SER A 247 2.61 -9.33 -0.10
CA SER A 247 3.54 -8.74 -1.08
C SER A 247 4.48 -9.80 -1.63
N GLY A 248 4.88 -9.64 -2.90
CA GLY A 248 5.84 -10.53 -3.58
C GLY A 248 5.22 -11.84 -4.09
N LYS A 249 6.09 -12.76 -4.49
CA LYS A 249 5.72 -14.09 -5.01
C LYS A 249 6.50 -15.15 -4.26
N VAL A 250 5.83 -16.23 -3.83
CA VAL A 250 6.49 -17.36 -3.18
C VAL A 250 7.26 -18.18 -4.22
N SER A 251 8.58 -18.26 -4.08
CA SER A 251 9.44 -19.10 -4.92
C SER A 251 9.53 -20.52 -4.31
N GLY A 252 9.16 -21.54 -5.06
CA GLY A 252 9.41 -22.95 -4.71
C GLY A 252 8.43 -23.58 -3.72
N GLY A 253 7.69 -24.52 -4.21
CA GLY A 253 6.78 -25.40 -3.47
C GLY A 253 5.50 -25.58 -4.26
N GLY A 254 5.33 -26.76 -4.81
CA GLY A 254 4.30 -27.10 -5.77
C GLY A 254 2.92 -26.68 -5.36
N ASP A 255 2.25 -26.28 -6.38
CA ASP A 255 0.86 -26.07 -6.70
C ASP A 255 0.43 -24.63 -7.02
N THR A 256 1.30 -23.82 -7.61
CA THR A 256 0.87 -23.10 -8.78
C THR A 256 1.41 -23.87 -9.98
N GLN A 257 0.70 -24.89 -10.41
CA GLN A 257 0.99 -25.43 -11.72
C GLN A 257 0.78 -24.31 -12.72
N THR A 258 1.89 -23.67 -13.09
CA THR A 258 2.01 -23.09 -14.42
C THR A 258 1.55 -24.21 -15.37
N PRO A 259 0.66 -23.94 -16.32
CA PRO A 259 0.34 -24.91 -17.36
C PRO A 259 1.64 -25.52 -17.87
N SER A 260 1.63 -26.81 -18.24
CA SER A 260 2.79 -27.47 -18.85
C SER A 260 3.38 -26.53 -19.88
N SER A 261 4.66 -26.47 -20.06
CA SER A 261 5.49 -25.44 -20.72
C SER A 261 5.03 -24.87 -22.07
N SER A 262 3.93 -25.36 -22.64
CA SER A 262 3.31 -24.87 -23.87
C SER A 262 1.97 -24.17 -23.65
N GLU A 263 1.10 -24.64 -22.73
CA GLU A 263 -0.27 -24.12 -22.53
C GLU A 263 -0.29 -22.90 -21.61
N GLY A 264 -0.93 -21.80 -22.02
CA GLY A 264 -0.95 -20.56 -21.25
C GLY A 264 -1.82 -19.46 -21.86
N ILE A 265 -1.62 -18.25 -21.41
CA ILE A 265 -2.31 -17.05 -21.90
C ILE A 265 -1.29 -16.00 -22.37
N THR A 266 -1.55 -15.41 -23.52
CA THR A 266 -0.76 -14.31 -24.08
C THR A 266 -1.65 -13.08 -24.25
N TYR A 267 -1.15 -11.91 -23.91
CA TYR A 267 -1.88 -10.66 -24.04
C TYR A 267 -0.96 -9.48 -24.31
N SER A 268 -1.48 -8.51 -25.06
CA SER A 268 -0.83 -7.23 -25.33
C SER A 268 -1.80 -6.09 -25.14
N VAL A 269 -1.29 -4.93 -24.79
CA VAL A 269 -2.07 -3.72 -24.55
C VAL A 269 -1.60 -2.58 -25.43
N HIS A 270 -2.53 -1.72 -25.84
CA HIS A 270 -2.24 -0.44 -26.46
C HIS A 270 -2.21 0.63 -25.36
N ALA A 271 -1.07 1.27 -25.17
CA ALA A 271 -0.87 2.29 -24.15
C ALA A 271 -0.61 3.66 -24.79
N GLN A 272 -1.13 4.69 -24.14
CA GLN A 272 -0.92 6.09 -24.55
C GLN A 272 0.58 6.36 -24.79
N THR A 273 0.92 6.94 -25.94
CA THR A 273 2.29 7.30 -26.37
C THR A 273 3.12 6.11 -26.87
N TYR A 274 2.89 4.90 -26.34
CA TYR A 274 3.67 3.69 -26.68
C TYR A 274 3.04 2.88 -27.83
N GLY A 275 1.71 3.06 -28.08
CA GLY A 275 1.01 2.19 -29.01
C GLY A 275 0.90 0.75 -28.49
N TRP A 276 0.90 -0.24 -29.40
CA TRP A 276 0.89 -1.65 -29.02
C TRP A 276 2.23 -2.07 -28.40
N MET A 277 2.16 -2.47 -27.15
CA MET A 277 3.32 -3.00 -26.42
C MET A 277 3.49 -4.50 -26.73
N GLY A 278 4.71 -4.99 -26.59
CA GLY A 278 5.02 -6.40 -26.85
C GLY A 278 4.20 -7.37 -26.00
N ASP A 279 3.93 -8.56 -26.55
CA ASP A 279 3.19 -9.62 -25.90
C ASP A 279 3.75 -9.98 -24.52
N LYS A 280 2.85 -10.14 -23.56
CA LYS A 280 3.12 -10.63 -22.20
C LYS A 280 2.44 -11.99 -21.99
N GLN A 281 2.93 -12.75 -21.03
CA GLN A 281 2.46 -14.12 -20.80
C GLN A 281 2.26 -14.37 -19.30
N ASP A 282 1.26 -15.16 -18.96
CA ASP A 282 1.10 -15.90 -17.70
C ASP A 282 1.39 -15.07 -16.42
N GLY A 283 0.79 -13.88 -16.31
CA GLY A 283 0.89 -12.98 -15.16
C GLY A 283 2.02 -11.97 -15.25
N ALA A 284 2.70 -11.84 -16.39
CA ALA A 284 3.61 -10.73 -16.62
C ALA A 284 2.83 -9.43 -16.84
N MET A 285 3.29 -8.34 -16.29
CA MET A 285 2.64 -7.03 -16.41
C MET A 285 2.64 -6.54 -17.86
N ALA A 286 1.48 -6.19 -18.39
CA ALA A 286 1.29 -5.46 -19.64
C ALA A 286 0.82 -4.03 -19.34
N GLY A 287 1.48 -3.03 -19.90
CA GLY A 287 1.25 -1.62 -19.61
C GLY A 287 2.37 -0.99 -18.82
N THR A 288 2.06 0.10 -18.10
CA THR A 288 3.03 0.88 -17.32
C THR A 288 2.54 1.11 -15.89
N GLU A 289 3.46 1.28 -14.96
CA GLU A 289 3.19 1.65 -13.57
C GLU A 289 3.97 2.93 -13.21
N GLY A 290 3.30 3.90 -12.61
CA GLY A 290 3.92 5.17 -12.19
C GLY A 290 4.17 6.19 -13.30
N GLU A 291 3.83 5.89 -14.56
CA GLU A 291 4.04 6.76 -15.72
C GLU A 291 2.80 7.56 -16.14
N ALA A 292 1.69 7.35 -15.47
CA ALA A 292 0.41 8.00 -15.75
C ALA A 292 -0.08 7.80 -17.21
N ARG A 293 0.24 6.64 -17.82
CA ARG A 293 -0.17 6.29 -19.19
C ARG A 293 -1.42 5.41 -19.16
N ARG A 294 -2.47 5.84 -19.88
CA ARG A 294 -3.69 5.06 -19.95
C ARG A 294 -3.54 3.87 -20.91
N LEU A 295 -4.18 2.76 -20.58
CA LEU A 295 -4.48 1.74 -21.55
C LEU A 295 -5.67 2.18 -22.42
N GLU A 296 -5.63 1.87 -23.70
CA GLU A 296 -6.65 2.24 -24.69
C GLU A 296 -7.31 1.01 -25.32
N ALA A 297 -6.57 -0.09 -25.48
CA ALA A 297 -7.06 -1.36 -25.99
C ALA A 297 -6.26 -2.55 -25.47
N VAL A 298 -6.83 -3.76 -25.65
CA VAL A 298 -6.20 -5.03 -25.27
C VAL A 298 -6.51 -6.11 -26.29
N LYS A 299 -5.57 -7.04 -26.50
CA LYS A 299 -5.73 -8.30 -27.21
C LYS A 299 -5.31 -9.44 -26.29
N ILE A 300 -6.12 -10.50 -26.21
CA ILE A 300 -5.87 -11.65 -25.32
C ILE A 300 -6.13 -12.93 -26.11
N LYS A 301 -5.21 -13.89 -26.05
CA LYS A 301 -5.35 -15.20 -26.72
C LYS A 301 -4.82 -16.32 -25.83
N LEU A 302 -5.41 -17.50 -25.97
CA LEU A 302 -4.85 -18.72 -25.42
C LEU A 302 -3.57 -19.08 -26.19
N ARG A 303 -2.60 -19.66 -25.50
CA ARG A 303 -1.40 -20.25 -26.08
C ARG A 303 -1.47 -21.77 -25.92
N ASP A 304 -1.31 -22.47 -27.04
CA ASP A 304 -1.27 -23.94 -27.13
C ASP A 304 -2.32 -24.67 -26.26
N PRO A 305 -3.64 -24.33 -26.38
CA PRO A 305 -4.65 -24.95 -25.54
C PRO A 305 -4.76 -26.45 -25.83
N SER A 306 -4.63 -27.28 -24.78
CA SER A 306 -4.72 -28.74 -24.89
C SER A 306 -6.15 -29.25 -25.02
N VAL A 307 -7.15 -28.39 -24.84
CA VAL A 307 -8.58 -28.69 -24.94
C VAL A 307 -9.31 -27.55 -25.65
N SER A 308 -10.49 -27.86 -26.23
CA SER A 308 -11.31 -26.87 -26.93
C SER A 308 -11.85 -25.79 -25.98
N GLY A 309 -11.93 -24.57 -26.48
CA GLY A 309 -12.43 -23.42 -25.76
C GLY A 309 -11.75 -22.14 -26.22
N SER A 310 -12.24 -21.03 -25.73
CA SER A 310 -11.78 -19.68 -26.09
C SER A 310 -11.63 -18.82 -24.85
N VAL A 311 -10.85 -17.75 -24.96
CA VAL A 311 -10.88 -16.64 -24.02
C VAL A 311 -11.76 -15.52 -24.59
N LYS A 312 -12.77 -15.09 -23.83
CA LYS A 312 -13.63 -13.94 -24.14
C LYS A 312 -13.38 -12.80 -23.19
N TYR A 313 -13.42 -11.57 -23.70
CA TYR A 313 -13.18 -10.37 -22.90
C TYR A 313 -13.88 -9.16 -23.49
N ARG A 314 -14.16 -8.18 -22.63
CA ARG A 314 -14.68 -6.86 -23.02
C ARG A 314 -14.12 -5.79 -22.09
N SER A 315 -14.07 -4.56 -22.60
CA SER A 315 -13.50 -3.40 -21.91
C SER A 315 -14.56 -2.33 -21.65
N HIS A 316 -14.50 -1.68 -20.50
CA HIS A 316 -15.23 -0.43 -20.25
C HIS A 316 -14.36 0.74 -20.69
N ILE A 317 -14.88 1.57 -21.58
CA ILE A 317 -14.14 2.65 -22.24
C ILE A 317 -14.80 3.99 -21.93
N GLN A 318 -13.99 4.98 -21.66
CA GLN A 318 -14.39 6.37 -21.44
C GLN A 318 -15.42 6.83 -22.49
N SER A 319 -16.57 7.31 -22.04
CA SER A 319 -17.67 7.85 -22.84
C SER A 319 -18.32 6.86 -23.83
N ILE A 320 -17.94 5.59 -23.81
CA ILE A 320 -18.53 4.52 -24.61
C ILE A 320 -19.25 3.50 -23.72
N GLY A 321 -18.71 3.23 -22.51
CA GLY A 321 -19.17 2.17 -21.63
C GLY A 321 -18.59 0.81 -22.04
N TRP A 322 -19.31 -0.29 -21.71
CA TRP A 322 -18.89 -1.64 -22.05
C TRP A 322 -18.95 -1.90 -23.55
N THR A 323 -17.83 -2.34 -24.13
CA THR A 323 -17.78 -2.83 -25.51
C THR A 323 -18.46 -4.18 -25.64
N ASP A 324 -18.71 -4.60 -26.88
CA ASP A 324 -19.07 -6.00 -27.16
C ASP A 324 -17.95 -6.96 -26.76
N TRP A 325 -18.34 -8.21 -26.45
CA TRP A 325 -17.40 -9.29 -26.18
C TRP A 325 -16.54 -9.60 -27.40
N LYS A 326 -15.24 -9.66 -27.19
CA LYS A 326 -14.22 -10.10 -28.16
C LYS A 326 -13.64 -11.44 -27.74
N SER A 327 -12.98 -12.14 -28.66
CA SER A 327 -12.38 -13.47 -28.41
C SER A 327 -11.01 -13.58 -29.08
N ASP A 328 -10.14 -14.39 -28.49
CA ASP A 328 -8.96 -15.01 -29.10
C ASP A 328 -8.10 -14.06 -29.96
N GLY A 329 -7.65 -12.97 -29.38
CA GLY A 329 -6.76 -11.99 -30.02
C GLY A 329 -7.47 -10.83 -30.73
N ALA A 330 -8.81 -10.83 -30.81
CA ALA A 330 -9.54 -9.68 -31.35
C ALA A 330 -9.40 -8.47 -30.39
N MET A 331 -9.26 -7.27 -30.94
CA MET A 331 -9.10 -6.05 -30.16
C MET A 331 -10.37 -5.69 -29.38
N SER A 332 -10.23 -5.46 -28.08
CA SER A 332 -11.23 -4.81 -27.22
C SER A 332 -10.70 -3.46 -26.74
N GLY A 333 -11.43 -2.39 -26.95
CA GLY A 333 -11.00 -1.02 -26.67
C GLY A 333 -11.00 -0.14 -27.90
N THR A 334 -10.23 0.93 -27.88
CA THR A 334 -10.12 1.89 -28.99
C THR A 334 -8.65 2.15 -29.33
N GLU A 335 -8.38 2.46 -30.59
CA GLU A 335 -7.09 2.88 -31.10
C GLU A 335 -7.23 4.23 -31.79
N GLY A 336 -6.31 5.17 -31.56
CA GLY A 336 -6.32 6.51 -32.16
C GLY A 336 -7.41 7.46 -31.66
N GLN A 337 -8.24 7.07 -30.70
CA GLN A 337 -9.34 7.89 -30.17
C GLN A 337 -9.02 8.59 -28.84
N ALA A 338 -7.84 8.38 -28.29
CA ALA A 338 -7.40 8.94 -27.01
C ALA A 338 -8.36 8.65 -25.84
N LYS A 339 -9.10 7.53 -25.88
CA LYS A 339 -10.04 7.10 -24.84
C LYS A 339 -9.39 6.06 -23.92
N ARG A 340 -9.52 6.27 -22.61
CA ARG A 340 -8.97 5.32 -21.63
C ARG A 340 -9.86 4.10 -21.44
N MET A 341 -9.24 2.97 -21.22
CA MET A 341 -9.88 1.83 -20.57
C MET A 341 -10.04 2.13 -19.06
N GLU A 342 -11.16 1.75 -18.50
CA GLU A 342 -11.51 1.97 -17.09
C GLU A 342 -11.69 0.64 -16.33
N ALA A 343 -12.25 -0.38 -17.00
CA ALA A 343 -12.41 -1.73 -16.46
C ALA A 343 -12.35 -2.79 -17.57
N ILE A 344 -12.20 -4.05 -17.14
CA ILE A 344 -12.19 -5.22 -18.02
C ILE A 344 -12.91 -6.39 -17.37
N GLN A 345 -13.53 -7.23 -18.21
CA GLN A 345 -14.05 -8.55 -17.85
C GLN A 345 -13.44 -9.58 -18.77
N ILE A 346 -13.00 -10.72 -18.21
CA ILE A 346 -12.34 -11.81 -18.95
C ILE A 346 -12.90 -13.14 -18.48
N GLN A 347 -13.28 -14.03 -19.39
CA GLN A 347 -13.76 -15.37 -19.07
C GLN A 347 -13.29 -16.40 -20.10
N LEU A 348 -13.19 -17.64 -19.67
CA LEU A 348 -12.97 -18.78 -20.52
C LEU A 348 -14.30 -19.38 -20.98
N THR A 349 -14.28 -20.12 -22.10
CA THR A 349 -15.43 -20.88 -22.59
C THR A 349 -15.04 -22.31 -22.93
N GLY A 350 -16.04 -23.19 -23.14
CA GLY A 350 -15.84 -24.59 -23.51
C GLY A 350 -15.04 -25.37 -22.48
N LYS A 351 -14.33 -26.40 -22.90
CA LYS A 351 -13.52 -27.26 -22.01
C LYS A 351 -12.36 -26.52 -21.32
N MET A 352 -11.90 -25.38 -21.85
CA MET A 352 -10.94 -24.54 -21.15
C MET A 352 -11.51 -23.99 -19.84
N ALA A 353 -12.81 -23.60 -19.80
CA ALA A 353 -13.46 -23.14 -18.58
C ALA A 353 -13.71 -24.26 -17.54
N GLU A 354 -13.76 -25.52 -17.99
CA GLU A 354 -13.84 -26.69 -17.12
C GLU A 354 -12.47 -27.04 -16.53
N LYS A 355 -11.39 -26.80 -17.28
CA LYS A 355 -10.01 -27.14 -16.91
C LYS A 355 -9.32 -26.07 -16.10
N TYR A 356 -9.62 -24.79 -16.36
CA TYR A 356 -8.97 -23.63 -15.74
C TYR A 356 -9.95 -22.62 -15.21
N ASP A 357 -9.53 -21.88 -14.19
CA ASP A 357 -10.03 -20.57 -13.81
C ASP A 357 -9.11 -19.50 -14.41
N ILE A 358 -9.67 -18.40 -14.94
CA ILE A 358 -8.89 -17.25 -15.38
C ILE A 358 -8.96 -16.14 -14.34
N TYR A 359 -7.81 -15.71 -13.86
CA TYR A 359 -7.65 -14.61 -12.93
C TYR A 359 -6.98 -13.44 -13.62
N TYR A 360 -7.40 -12.24 -13.29
CA TYR A 360 -6.82 -11.01 -13.82
C TYR A 360 -6.96 -9.86 -12.83
N ARG A 361 -5.98 -8.96 -12.85
CA ARG A 361 -6.00 -7.73 -12.06
C ARG A 361 -5.49 -6.55 -12.86
N VAL A 362 -5.86 -5.36 -12.44
CA VAL A 362 -5.50 -4.12 -13.13
C VAL A 362 -4.89 -3.10 -12.18
N HIS A 363 -3.95 -2.32 -12.70
CA HIS A 363 -3.45 -1.12 -12.05
C HIS A 363 -4.29 0.07 -12.51
N CYS A 364 -4.90 0.77 -11.55
CA CYS A 364 -5.77 1.92 -11.82
C CYS A 364 -5.20 3.20 -11.22
N GLN A 365 -5.36 4.29 -11.95
CA GLN A 365 -5.04 5.64 -11.47
C GLN A 365 -5.64 5.86 -10.07
N THR A 366 -4.85 6.40 -9.14
CA THR A 366 -5.23 6.69 -7.74
C THR A 366 -5.31 5.47 -6.83
N TYR A 367 -5.73 4.31 -7.33
CA TYR A 367 -5.97 3.10 -6.54
C TYR A 367 -4.82 2.10 -6.55
N GLY A 368 -3.89 2.22 -7.51
CA GLY A 368 -2.83 1.23 -7.70
C GLY A 368 -3.37 -0.10 -8.20
N TRP A 369 -2.70 -1.19 -7.85
CA TRP A 369 -3.17 -2.54 -8.17
C TRP A 369 -4.41 -2.88 -7.36
N LEU A 370 -5.47 -3.26 -8.08
CA LEU A 370 -6.65 -3.89 -7.49
C LEU A 370 -6.41 -5.40 -7.35
N ASP A 371 -7.31 -6.06 -6.61
CA ASP A 371 -7.24 -7.49 -6.36
C ASP A 371 -7.60 -8.32 -7.60
N TRP A 372 -7.36 -9.64 -7.54
CA TRP A 372 -7.59 -10.56 -8.63
C TRP A 372 -9.08 -10.86 -8.84
N ALA A 373 -9.63 -10.42 -9.96
CA ALA A 373 -10.94 -10.83 -10.45
C ALA A 373 -10.87 -12.21 -11.10
N LYS A 374 -12.00 -12.93 -11.10
CA LYS A 374 -12.09 -14.31 -11.58
C LYS A 374 -13.23 -14.48 -12.57
N ASN A 375 -13.02 -15.22 -13.68
CA ASN A 375 -14.06 -15.79 -14.54
C ASN A 375 -15.23 -14.86 -14.90
N GLY A 376 -14.94 -13.68 -15.44
CA GLY A 376 -15.94 -12.70 -15.86
C GLY A 376 -16.32 -11.65 -14.83
N GLU A 377 -15.78 -11.70 -13.61
CA GLU A 377 -15.89 -10.61 -12.63
C GLU A 377 -15.28 -9.34 -13.20
N THR A 378 -15.73 -8.19 -12.75
CA THR A 378 -15.16 -6.91 -13.19
C THR A 378 -13.84 -6.63 -12.46
N ALA A 379 -12.79 -6.29 -13.20
CA ALA A 379 -11.56 -5.71 -12.69
C ALA A 379 -11.44 -4.26 -13.18
N GLY A 380 -11.23 -3.30 -12.29
CA GLY A 380 -11.07 -1.90 -12.64
C GLY A 380 -12.01 -0.95 -11.92
N THR A 381 -12.36 0.13 -12.61
CA THR A 381 -13.27 1.15 -12.09
C THR A 381 -14.31 1.51 -13.14
N THR A 382 -15.50 1.94 -12.72
CA THR A 382 -16.45 2.64 -13.61
C THR A 382 -16.97 3.87 -12.90
N ASP A 383 -17.49 4.82 -13.65
CA ASP A 383 -18.11 6.07 -13.18
C ASP A 383 -17.18 7.02 -12.39
N GLY A 384 -15.90 6.66 -12.24
CA GLY A 384 -14.89 7.43 -11.52
C GLY A 384 -13.84 8.11 -12.40
N ALA A 385 -13.98 8.00 -13.72
CA ALA A 385 -13.03 8.56 -14.69
C ALA A 385 -11.55 8.18 -14.44
N LYS A 386 -11.29 7.00 -13.84
CA LYS A 386 -9.93 6.49 -13.56
C LYS A 386 -9.47 5.58 -14.70
N ARG A 387 -8.28 5.85 -15.22
CA ARG A 387 -7.69 5.02 -16.26
C ARG A 387 -7.08 3.74 -15.70
N MET A 388 -7.19 2.68 -16.47
CA MET A 388 -6.30 1.53 -16.32
C MET A 388 -4.92 1.91 -16.87
N GLU A 389 -3.86 1.48 -16.19
CA GLU A 389 -2.45 1.73 -16.53
C GLU A 389 -1.69 0.44 -16.82
N ALA A 390 -2.07 -0.66 -16.17
CA ALA A 390 -1.50 -1.98 -16.41
C ALA A 390 -2.51 -3.11 -16.17
N LEU A 391 -2.19 -4.30 -16.68
CA LEU A 391 -3.00 -5.52 -16.63
C LEU A 391 -2.08 -6.74 -16.42
N GLU A 392 -2.49 -7.66 -15.55
CA GLU A 392 -1.93 -9.01 -15.41
C GLU A 392 -3.03 -10.06 -15.56
N ILE A 393 -2.75 -11.16 -16.27
CA ILE A 393 -3.71 -12.26 -16.50
C ILE A 393 -3.02 -13.60 -16.24
N ARG A 394 -3.70 -14.53 -15.55
CA ARG A 394 -3.23 -15.90 -15.26
C ARG A 394 -4.29 -16.94 -15.49
N LEU A 395 -3.89 -18.09 -16.02
CA LEU A 395 -4.65 -19.33 -15.94
C LEU A 395 -4.24 -20.09 -14.67
N VAL A 396 -5.21 -20.55 -13.92
CA VAL A 396 -5.02 -21.41 -12.74
C VAL A 396 -5.84 -22.67 -12.96
N LYS A 397 -5.33 -23.85 -12.65
CA LYS A 397 -6.12 -25.09 -12.75
C LYS A 397 -7.43 -24.92 -11.98
N LYS A 398 -8.49 -25.50 -12.50
CA LYS A 398 -9.83 -25.41 -11.91
C LYS A 398 -9.82 -25.76 -10.43
N GLY A 399 -10.34 -24.83 -9.60
CA GLY A 399 -10.34 -24.98 -8.14
C GLY A 399 -8.99 -24.73 -7.45
N GLY A 400 -7.94 -24.36 -8.18
CA GLY A 400 -6.67 -23.94 -7.60
C GLY A 400 -6.77 -22.59 -6.87
N ALA A 401 -5.80 -22.33 -5.99
CA ALA A 401 -5.76 -21.09 -5.21
C ALA A 401 -5.64 -19.86 -6.12
N ALA A 402 -6.32 -18.77 -5.74
CA ALA A 402 -6.18 -17.48 -6.40
C ALA A 402 -4.72 -16.99 -6.33
N PRO A 403 -4.25 -16.22 -7.35
CA PRO A 403 -2.89 -15.67 -7.35
C PRO A 403 -2.61 -14.62 -6.27
N GLY A 404 -3.62 -14.18 -5.54
CA GLY A 404 -3.56 -13.18 -4.48
C GLY A 404 -4.96 -12.83 -3.98
N GLU A 405 -5.10 -11.71 -3.27
CA GLU A 405 -6.38 -11.22 -2.75
C GLU A 405 -7.43 -11.03 -3.86
N THR A 406 -8.71 -11.24 -3.51
CA THR A 406 -9.84 -11.20 -4.45
C THR A 406 -11.00 -10.32 -3.97
N MET A 407 -10.82 -9.56 -2.91
CA MET A 407 -11.89 -8.79 -2.25
C MET A 407 -12.21 -7.48 -2.97
N ARG A 408 -11.19 -6.78 -3.46
CA ARG A 408 -11.28 -5.44 -4.05
C ARG A 408 -10.91 -5.47 -5.54
N THR A 409 -11.62 -6.25 -6.32
CA THR A 409 -11.36 -6.39 -7.77
C THR A 409 -11.87 -5.19 -8.57
N TYR A 410 -12.88 -4.50 -8.04
CA TYR A 410 -13.63 -3.46 -8.70
C TYR A 410 -13.98 -2.33 -7.75
N VAL A 411 -13.81 -1.09 -8.20
CA VAL A 411 -14.10 0.12 -7.44
C VAL A 411 -15.12 0.97 -8.19
N GLN A 412 -16.24 1.22 -7.50
CA GLN A 412 -17.21 2.23 -7.90
C GLN A 412 -17.25 3.31 -6.81
N PRO A 413 -17.18 4.59 -7.14
CA PRO A 413 -17.38 5.63 -6.16
C PRO A 413 -18.80 5.56 -5.61
N LEU A 414 -18.96 5.76 -4.30
CA LEU A 414 -20.26 5.94 -3.65
C LEU A 414 -20.65 7.41 -3.56
N LEU A 415 -19.69 8.30 -3.68
CA LEU A 415 -19.84 9.73 -3.55
C LEU A 415 -19.08 10.44 -4.66
N GLN A 416 -19.75 11.38 -5.31
CA GLN A 416 -19.16 12.29 -6.28
C GLN A 416 -19.52 13.73 -5.93
N TYR A 417 -18.60 14.66 -6.16
CA TYR A 417 -18.82 16.07 -5.94
C TYR A 417 -18.05 16.94 -6.91
N GLN A 418 -18.59 18.11 -7.19
CA GLN A 418 -18.04 19.08 -8.11
C GLN A 418 -18.12 20.48 -7.49
N THR A 419 -17.05 21.26 -7.61
CA THR A 419 -16.98 22.62 -7.06
C THR A 419 -16.91 23.64 -8.18
N HIS A 420 -17.60 24.76 -7.97
CA HIS A 420 -17.46 25.96 -8.79
C HIS A 420 -16.48 26.91 -8.12
N VAL A 421 -15.42 27.25 -8.83
CA VAL A 421 -14.31 28.06 -8.31
C VAL A 421 -14.20 29.35 -9.11
N GLN A 422 -13.96 30.47 -8.41
CA GLN A 422 -13.72 31.78 -9.00
C GLN A 422 -12.74 31.71 -10.17
N THR A 423 -13.09 32.27 -11.31
CA THR A 423 -12.30 32.34 -12.55
C THR A 423 -12.28 31.02 -13.34
N TYR A 424 -12.32 29.87 -12.65
CA TYR A 424 -12.21 28.56 -13.30
C TYR A 424 -13.58 27.93 -13.62
N GLY A 425 -14.66 28.39 -12.96
CA GLY A 425 -15.98 27.78 -13.13
C GLY A 425 -16.06 26.40 -12.50
N TRP A 426 -16.89 25.53 -13.05
CA TRP A 426 -17.05 24.15 -12.61
C TRP A 426 -15.80 23.34 -12.91
N GLN A 427 -15.23 22.78 -11.83
CA GLN A 427 -14.07 21.90 -11.92
C GLN A 427 -14.50 20.49 -12.37
N GLU A 428 -13.53 19.61 -12.62
CA GLU A 428 -13.83 18.21 -12.86
C GLU A 428 -14.51 17.56 -11.66
N MET A 429 -15.26 16.48 -11.91
CA MET A 429 -15.92 15.69 -10.89
C MET A 429 -14.87 14.98 -10.02
N ALA A 430 -14.95 15.19 -8.71
CA ALA A 430 -14.13 14.50 -7.71
C ALA A 430 -14.93 13.36 -7.09
N GLU A 431 -14.24 12.27 -6.77
CA GLU A 431 -14.78 11.13 -6.02
C GLU A 431 -14.53 11.29 -4.51
N GLY A 432 -15.20 10.48 -3.72
CA GLY A 432 -14.96 10.41 -2.27
C GLY A 432 -13.47 10.31 -1.94
N GLY A 433 -13.01 11.18 -1.04
CA GLY A 433 -11.61 11.29 -0.64
C GLY A 433 -10.72 12.17 -1.53
N VAL A 434 -11.14 12.57 -2.72
CA VAL A 434 -10.35 13.41 -3.62
C VAL A 434 -10.61 14.89 -3.34
N LYS A 435 -9.57 15.70 -3.25
CA LYS A 435 -9.70 17.16 -3.09
C LYS A 435 -10.40 17.79 -4.29
N ALA A 436 -11.42 18.61 -4.06
CA ALA A 436 -12.05 19.48 -5.06
C ALA A 436 -11.86 20.95 -4.68
N GLY A 437 -11.64 21.82 -5.67
CA GLY A 437 -11.29 23.23 -5.45
C GLY A 437 -9.79 23.48 -5.63
N THR A 438 -9.32 24.63 -5.14
CA THR A 438 -7.94 25.10 -5.30
C THR A 438 -7.26 25.26 -3.95
N GLU A 439 -5.94 25.16 -3.94
CA GLU A 439 -5.11 25.37 -2.76
C GLU A 439 -3.92 26.26 -3.13
N GLY A 440 -3.63 27.27 -2.31
CA GLY A 440 -2.55 28.21 -2.55
C GLY A 440 -2.76 29.22 -3.70
N GLN A 441 -3.94 29.21 -4.35
CA GLN A 441 -4.24 30.08 -5.49
C GLN A 441 -5.11 31.28 -5.15
N ALA A 442 -5.47 31.42 -3.89
CA ALA A 442 -6.34 32.50 -3.41
C ALA A 442 -7.70 32.62 -4.16
N LYS A 443 -8.21 31.48 -4.67
CA LYS A 443 -9.51 31.41 -5.37
C LYS A 443 -10.59 30.88 -4.44
N ARG A 444 -11.75 31.57 -4.41
CA ARG A 444 -12.88 31.15 -3.59
C ARG A 444 -13.70 30.05 -4.27
N MET A 445 -14.20 29.13 -3.50
CA MET A 445 -15.34 28.32 -3.89
C MET A 445 -16.62 29.17 -3.83
N GLU A 446 -17.47 29.04 -4.84
CA GLU A 446 -18.72 29.80 -4.98
C GLU A 446 -19.95 28.89 -4.88
N ALA A 447 -19.84 27.65 -5.37
CA ALA A 447 -20.88 26.63 -5.29
C ALA A 447 -20.30 25.21 -5.31
N LEU A 448 -21.13 24.24 -4.93
CA LEU A 448 -20.82 22.82 -5.11
C LEU A 448 -22.10 22.01 -5.40
N LYS A 449 -21.88 20.81 -5.91
CA LYS A 449 -22.89 19.75 -6.06
C LYS A 449 -22.32 18.47 -5.46
N LEU A 450 -23.14 17.74 -4.71
CA LEU A 450 -22.79 16.42 -4.12
C LEU A 450 -23.84 15.40 -4.51
N SER A 451 -23.41 14.22 -4.91
CA SER A 451 -24.29 13.10 -5.27
C SER A 451 -23.81 11.79 -4.67
N LEU A 452 -24.73 11.02 -4.13
CA LEU A 452 -24.51 9.59 -3.95
C LEU A 452 -24.69 8.89 -5.30
N VAL A 453 -23.78 7.97 -5.60
CA VAL A 453 -23.80 7.16 -6.82
C VAL A 453 -23.60 5.68 -6.42
N ASN A 454 -24.11 4.75 -7.22
CA ASN A 454 -23.91 3.31 -7.00
C ASN A 454 -24.31 2.82 -5.59
N GLN A 455 -25.23 3.49 -4.92
CA GLN A 455 -25.61 3.18 -3.55
C GLN A 455 -26.41 1.89 -3.45
N LYS A 456 -26.05 1.04 -2.48
CA LYS A 456 -26.77 -0.21 -2.16
C LYS A 456 -27.96 0.00 -1.21
N TYR A 457 -27.96 1.11 -0.50
CA TYR A 457 -28.94 1.41 0.54
C TYR A 457 -29.74 2.66 0.18
N SER A 458 -31.02 2.68 0.51
CA SER A 458 -31.87 3.87 0.31
C SER A 458 -31.47 5.01 1.20
N GLY A 459 -31.57 6.22 0.70
CA GLY A 459 -31.23 7.45 1.43
C GLY A 459 -30.70 8.53 0.50
N ASN A 460 -30.44 9.69 1.07
CA ASN A 460 -29.95 10.84 0.34
C ASN A 460 -28.71 11.43 1.02
N ILE A 461 -27.94 12.21 0.25
CA ILE A 461 -26.99 13.16 0.80
C ILE A 461 -27.65 14.54 0.82
N GLU A 462 -27.67 15.15 2.00
CA GLU A 462 -28.17 16.49 2.23
C GLU A 462 -27.04 17.43 2.63
N TYR A 463 -27.06 18.64 2.10
CA TYR A 463 -26.01 19.60 2.37
C TYR A 463 -26.52 21.04 2.26
N LYS A 464 -25.97 21.93 3.07
CA LYS A 464 -26.21 23.37 3.01
C LYS A 464 -24.91 24.13 3.21
N VAL A 465 -24.83 25.32 2.66
CA VAL A 465 -23.64 26.16 2.68
C VAL A 465 -23.92 27.51 3.28
N HIS A 466 -22.93 28.04 3.99
CA HIS A 466 -22.90 29.45 4.43
C HIS A 466 -22.21 30.28 3.35
N VAL A 467 -22.92 31.30 2.86
CA VAL A 467 -22.44 32.15 1.77
C VAL A 467 -22.38 33.59 2.22
N GLN A 468 -21.32 34.27 1.81
CA GLN A 468 -21.12 35.69 2.06
C GLN A 468 -22.41 36.49 1.81
N THR A 469 -22.84 37.28 2.78
CA THR A 469 -24.03 38.12 2.81
C THR A 469 -25.37 37.39 2.87
N TYR A 470 -25.44 36.10 2.49
CA TYR A 470 -26.69 35.33 2.53
C TYR A 470 -26.80 34.47 3.79
N GLY A 471 -25.68 34.18 4.49
CA GLY A 471 -25.67 33.27 5.61
C GLY A 471 -25.90 31.83 5.17
N TRP A 472 -26.51 31.01 6.03
CA TRP A 472 -26.88 29.63 5.72
C TRP A 472 -28.03 29.59 4.72
N MET A 473 -27.77 28.96 3.58
CA MET A 473 -28.76 28.76 2.52
C MET A 473 -29.61 27.50 2.77
N ASN A 474 -30.65 27.33 1.99
CA ASN A 474 -31.51 26.14 2.07
C ASN A 474 -30.71 24.84 1.86
N THR A 475 -31.19 23.78 2.49
CA THR A 475 -30.62 22.41 2.30
C THR A 475 -30.90 21.90 0.90
N MET A 476 -29.84 21.46 0.23
CA MET A 476 -29.86 20.82 -1.08
C MET A 476 -29.68 19.31 -0.95
N ARG A 477 -30.00 18.56 -2.02
CA ARG A 477 -29.98 17.10 -2.05
C ARG A 477 -29.43 16.58 -3.38
N ASN A 478 -28.70 15.48 -3.34
CA ASN A 478 -28.42 14.60 -4.47
C ASN A 478 -28.10 15.33 -5.78
N GLY A 479 -27.04 16.12 -5.82
CA GLY A 479 -26.56 16.84 -7.01
C GLY A 479 -27.18 18.22 -7.24
N ALA A 480 -28.13 18.66 -6.40
CA ALA A 480 -28.65 20.02 -6.48
C ALA A 480 -27.56 21.04 -6.12
N LEU A 481 -27.58 22.19 -6.75
CA LEU A 481 -26.60 23.25 -6.54
C LEU A 481 -26.77 23.90 -5.15
N ALA A 482 -25.71 23.90 -4.35
CA ALA A 482 -25.60 24.71 -3.13
C ALA A 482 -24.56 25.82 -3.34
N GLY A 483 -24.90 27.03 -2.92
CA GLY A 483 -24.08 28.23 -3.15
C GLY A 483 -24.60 29.09 -4.30
N THR A 484 -23.73 29.89 -4.90
CA THR A 484 -24.08 30.81 -5.97
C THR A 484 -23.11 30.71 -7.14
N THR A 485 -23.59 30.97 -8.36
CA THR A 485 -22.73 31.11 -9.54
C THR A 485 -22.96 32.50 -10.16
N GLY A 486 -21.91 33.14 -10.68
CA GLY A 486 -21.98 34.46 -11.32
C GLY A 486 -22.23 35.64 -10.40
N GLN A 487 -22.30 35.45 -9.07
CA GLN A 487 -22.57 36.52 -8.10
C GLN A 487 -21.33 36.96 -7.34
N ALA A 488 -20.19 36.39 -7.61
CA ALA A 488 -18.92 36.69 -6.94
C ALA A 488 -18.97 36.55 -5.40
N LYS A 489 -19.84 35.65 -4.87
CA LYS A 489 -20.01 35.40 -3.45
C LYS A 489 -19.21 34.16 -3.04
N ARG A 490 -18.44 34.26 -1.95
CA ARG A 490 -17.68 33.12 -1.43
C ARG A 490 -18.54 32.22 -0.55
N MET A 491 -18.29 30.93 -0.62
CA MET A 491 -18.68 30.01 0.43
C MET A 491 -17.72 30.17 1.63
N GLU A 492 -18.25 30.06 2.85
CA GLU A 492 -17.52 30.24 4.10
C GLU A 492 -17.56 28.98 4.97
N ALA A 493 -18.68 28.23 4.97
CA ALA A 493 -18.85 26.98 5.68
C ALA A 493 -19.82 26.04 4.96
N ILE A 494 -19.81 24.77 5.36
CA ILE A 494 -20.69 23.72 4.85
C ILE A 494 -21.09 22.75 5.96
N GLN A 495 -22.31 22.23 5.87
CA GLN A 495 -22.80 21.08 6.64
C GLN A 495 -23.27 20.02 5.67
N ILE A 496 -22.90 18.73 5.93
CA ILE A 496 -23.25 17.60 5.07
C ILE A 496 -23.72 16.44 5.96
N GLN A 497 -24.83 15.80 5.59
CA GLN A 497 -25.33 14.62 6.28
C GLN A 497 -25.93 13.60 5.32
N LEU A 498 -25.99 12.35 5.75
CA LEU A 498 -26.73 11.30 5.08
C LEU A 498 -28.11 11.16 5.70
N THR A 499 -29.05 10.58 4.96
CA THR A 499 -30.40 10.24 5.45
C THR A 499 -30.75 8.79 5.10
N GLY A 500 -31.86 8.28 5.68
CA GLY A 500 -32.37 6.94 5.39
C GLY A 500 -31.44 5.82 5.84
N GLN A 501 -31.40 4.73 5.06
CA GLN A 501 -30.53 3.58 5.36
C GLN A 501 -29.05 3.91 5.13
N MET A 502 -28.71 4.84 4.21
CA MET A 502 -27.34 5.30 4.03
C MET A 502 -26.74 5.85 5.34
N ALA A 503 -27.50 6.64 6.10
CA ALA A 503 -27.06 7.18 7.40
C ALA A 503 -26.86 6.12 8.50
N LYS A 504 -27.45 4.93 8.33
CA LYS A 504 -27.27 3.81 9.27
C LYS A 504 -26.03 2.96 8.95
N GLN A 505 -25.59 3.01 7.71
CA GLN A 505 -24.49 2.17 7.21
C GLN A 505 -23.18 2.92 7.07
N TYR A 506 -23.23 4.24 6.88
CA TYR A 506 -22.06 5.07 6.63
C TYR A 506 -22.09 6.32 7.50
N ASP A 507 -20.92 6.73 7.93
CA ASP A 507 -20.63 8.07 8.41
C ASP A 507 -20.05 8.91 7.27
N ILE A 508 -20.42 10.18 7.19
CA ILE A 508 -19.80 11.11 6.23
C ILE A 508 -18.88 12.07 6.96
N TYR A 509 -17.62 12.10 6.53
CA TYR A 509 -16.59 13.00 7.02
C TYR A 509 -16.23 14.02 5.95
N TYR A 510 -15.99 15.25 6.33
CA TYR A 510 -15.58 16.31 5.42
C TYR A 510 -14.74 17.36 6.11
N ARG A 511 -13.83 17.94 5.35
CA ARG A 511 -13.02 19.08 5.79
C ARG A 511 -12.86 20.09 4.67
N VAL A 512 -12.57 21.33 5.03
CA VAL A 512 -12.39 22.41 4.08
C VAL A 512 -11.03 23.09 4.25
N HIS A 513 -10.47 23.55 3.14
CA HIS A 513 -9.35 24.49 3.14
C HIS A 513 -9.91 25.89 3.20
N SER A 514 -9.57 26.63 4.26
CA SER A 514 -10.07 27.99 4.50
C SER A 514 -8.93 28.99 4.38
N GLN A 515 -9.24 30.15 3.81
CA GLN A 515 -8.31 31.29 3.70
C GLN A 515 -7.65 31.60 5.04
N SER A 516 -6.34 31.72 5.07
CA SER A 516 -5.48 32.00 6.23
C SER A 516 -5.35 30.88 7.26
N TYR A 517 -6.23 29.87 7.25
CA TYR A 517 -6.20 28.76 8.22
C TYR A 517 -5.71 27.44 7.61
N GLY A 518 -5.69 27.32 6.27
CA GLY A 518 -5.37 26.06 5.61
C GLY A 518 -6.47 25.00 5.81
N TRP A 519 -6.09 23.72 5.85
CA TRP A 519 -7.02 22.63 6.11
C TRP A 519 -7.47 22.63 7.56
N LEU A 520 -8.79 22.74 7.77
CA LEU A 520 -9.41 22.60 9.08
C LEU A 520 -9.59 21.12 9.44
N GLY A 521 -9.93 20.85 10.70
CA GLY A 521 -10.24 19.52 11.18
C GLY A 521 -11.45 18.89 10.47
N TRP A 522 -11.57 17.56 10.57
CA TRP A 522 -12.68 16.81 9.99
C TRP A 522 -13.96 17.05 10.78
N ALA A 523 -15.01 17.48 10.09
CA ALA A 523 -16.39 17.47 10.56
C ALA A 523 -17.08 16.16 10.17
N LYS A 524 -18.14 15.78 10.90
CA LYS A 524 -18.87 14.54 10.74
C LYS A 524 -20.38 14.79 10.79
N ASN A 525 -21.15 14.13 9.92
CA ASN A 525 -22.62 13.96 10.04
C ASN A 525 -23.39 15.25 10.44
N GLY A 526 -23.31 16.30 9.64
CA GLY A 526 -24.04 17.55 9.87
C GLY A 526 -23.31 18.61 10.70
N GLN A 527 -22.11 18.29 11.24
CA GLN A 527 -21.28 19.30 11.89
C GLN A 527 -20.83 20.37 10.88
N SER A 528 -20.59 21.60 11.33
CA SER A 528 -20.10 22.67 10.45
C SER A 528 -18.62 22.50 10.17
N ALA A 529 -18.23 22.58 8.89
CA ALA A 529 -16.85 22.69 8.44
C ALA A 529 -16.65 24.03 7.75
N GLY A 530 -15.67 24.82 8.17
CA GLY A 530 -15.43 26.16 7.65
C GLY A 530 -15.40 27.21 8.74
N THR A 531 -15.71 28.45 8.36
CA THR A 531 -15.74 29.60 9.28
C THR A 531 -17.04 30.39 9.10
N GLU A 532 -17.58 30.87 10.20
CA GLU A 532 -18.76 31.75 10.21
C GLU A 532 -18.38 33.10 10.83
N GLY A 533 -18.83 34.17 10.23
CA GLY A 533 -18.59 35.55 10.74
C GLY A 533 -17.14 36.05 10.62
N LEU A 534 -16.21 35.24 10.13
CA LEU A 534 -14.79 35.62 10.00
C LEU A 534 -14.42 36.13 8.60
N ALA A 535 -15.38 36.18 7.70
CA ALA A 535 -15.19 36.63 6.30
C ALA A 535 -14.08 35.87 5.56
N LYS A 536 -13.85 34.58 5.88
CA LYS A 536 -12.84 33.71 5.25
C LYS A 536 -13.49 32.82 4.21
N ARG A 537 -12.91 32.78 3.01
CA ARG A 537 -13.44 31.94 1.92
C ARG A 537 -13.01 30.48 2.11
N MET A 538 -13.87 29.59 1.70
CA MET A 538 -13.48 28.21 1.37
C MET A 538 -12.75 28.22 0.03
N GLU A 539 -11.67 27.47 -0.07
CA GLU A 539 -10.83 27.33 -1.27
C GLU A 539 -10.88 25.90 -1.85
N ALA A 540 -10.94 24.91 -0.97
CA ALA A 540 -11.10 23.49 -1.34
C ALA A 540 -11.91 22.72 -0.30
N ILE A 541 -12.38 21.54 -0.70
CA ILE A 541 -13.09 20.59 0.14
C ILE A 541 -12.60 19.17 -0.12
N GLN A 542 -12.64 18.33 0.90
CA GLN A 542 -12.44 16.88 0.82
C GLN A 542 -13.54 16.20 1.61
N ILE A 543 -14.19 15.18 1.02
CA ILE A 543 -15.36 14.49 1.58
C ILE A 543 -15.15 12.99 1.46
N VAL A 544 -15.44 12.23 2.53
CA VAL A 544 -15.26 10.76 2.60
C VAL A 544 -16.50 10.12 3.21
N LEU A 545 -16.90 8.96 2.67
CA LEU A 545 -17.89 8.05 3.24
C LEU A 545 -17.18 6.87 3.91
#